data_58cc858f1211be042946076da4253c79
#
_entry.id   58cc858f1211be042946076da4253c79
#
_cell.length_a   1.000
_cell.length_b   1.000
_cell.length_c   1.000
_cell.angle_alpha   90.00
_cell.angle_beta   90.00
_cell.angle_gamma   90.00
#
_symmetry.space_group_name_H-M   'P 1'
#
loop_
_entity.id
_entity.type
_entity.pdbx_description
1 polymer ?
#
loop_
_entity_poly.entity_id
_entity_poly.type
_entity_poly.pdbx_seq_one_letter_code
_entity_poly.pdbx_strand_id
1 'polypeptide(L)'
;MKIAIVTGASSGMGREMVYQLADRFGGLSEIWVVARRKAILDTFDGTVPTKIRKFAIDITKPEELETLKTALETLKPDVKLLVNSAGYGKTGLVGEIPSAESLGMVRLNNEALVAVTELVLPYLSENSRIIQFASAAAFVPHPGFAVYAATKSFVLNYSRALAIELKSRKIFVTAVCPGTVDTEFLNLALNGKELPAYKKLVLSKPEAVVSRAISDSLMGKEISVPGPVMKAFLVLCKVLPHGLIMKFIQW
;
A
#
# COMPACT_ATOMS: atom_id res chain seq x y z
N MET A 1 -12.81 16.56 13.52
CA MET A 1 -12.72 16.71 12.04
C MET A 1 -12.51 15.36 11.40
N LYS A 2 -13.15 15.09 10.26
CA LYS A 2 -12.98 13.82 9.52
C LYS A 2 -11.78 13.91 8.58
N ILE A 3 -10.88 12.95 8.64
CA ILE A 3 -9.67 12.96 7.81
C ILE A 3 -9.42 11.61 7.13
N ALA A 4 -8.58 11.66 6.07
CA ALA A 4 -7.88 10.49 5.56
C ALA A 4 -6.37 10.64 5.80
N ILE A 5 -5.66 9.54 6.01
CA ILE A 5 -4.20 9.48 6.12
C ILE A 5 -3.68 8.58 5.01
N VAL A 6 -2.71 9.07 4.23
CA VAL A 6 -2.11 8.32 3.10
C VAL A 6 -0.60 8.32 3.25
N THR A 7 0.00 7.14 3.50
CA THR A 7 1.45 6.96 3.46
C THR A 7 1.92 6.65 2.04
N GLY A 8 3.16 7.01 1.70
CA GLY A 8 3.67 6.87 0.33
C GLY A 8 3.03 7.82 -0.67
N ALA A 9 2.48 8.93 -0.20
CA ALA A 9 1.70 9.88 -1.01
C ALA A 9 2.50 10.62 -2.10
N SER A 10 3.83 10.48 -2.14
CA SER A 10 4.66 11.23 -3.10
C SER A 10 4.77 10.58 -4.48
N SER A 11 4.26 9.36 -4.71
CA SER A 11 4.34 8.71 -6.02
C SER A 11 3.32 7.59 -6.19
N GLY A 12 3.18 7.12 -7.42
CA GLY A 12 2.42 5.94 -7.80
C GLY A 12 1.02 5.87 -7.21
N MET A 13 0.65 4.71 -6.68
CA MET A 13 -0.70 4.46 -6.15
C MET A 13 -1.04 5.32 -4.92
N GLY A 14 -0.05 5.66 -4.08
CA GLY A 14 -0.27 6.54 -2.93
C GLY A 14 -0.63 7.97 -3.35
N ARG A 15 0.06 8.51 -4.36
CA ARG A 15 -0.25 9.83 -4.92
C ARG A 15 -1.63 9.84 -5.59
N GLU A 16 -1.90 8.84 -6.38
CA GLU A 16 -3.20 8.67 -7.06
C GLU A 16 -4.35 8.53 -6.04
N MET A 17 -4.10 7.82 -4.91
CA MET A 17 -5.08 7.71 -3.84
C MET A 17 -5.49 9.08 -3.29
N VAL A 18 -4.55 10.00 -3.12
CA VAL A 18 -4.85 11.37 -2.64
C VAL A 18 -5.80 12.08 -3.59
N TYR A 19 -5.55 12.03 -4.91
CA TYR A 19 -6.43 12.64 -5.91
C TYR A 19 -7.83 12.05 -5.88
N GLN A 20 -7.95 10.72 -5.91
CA GLN A 20 -9.26 10.08 -5.93
C GLN A 20 -10.03 10.21 -4.61
N LEU A 21 -9.34 10.29 -3.46
CA LEU A 21 -10.00 10.57 -2.19
C LEU A 21 -10.53 12.01 -2.14
N ALA A 22 -9.76 12.97 -2.61
CA ALA A 22 -10.17 14.37 -2.66
C ALA A 22 -11.40 14.59 -3.56
N ASP A 23 -11.47 13.85 -4.67
CA ASP A 23 -12.57 13.91 -5.62
C ASP A 23 -13.85 13.21 -5.11
N ARG A 24 -13.70 12.03 -4.50
CA ARG A 24 -14.83 11.13 -4.18
C ARG A 24 -15.39 11.30 -2.78
N PHE A 25 -14.64 11.89 -1.83
CA PHE A 25 -15.01 11.96 -0.42
C PHE A 25 -15.15 13.42 0.04
N GLY A 26 -16.15 14.12 -0.46
CA GLY A 26 -16.44 15.52 -0.13
C GLY A 26 -16.71 15.82 1.37
N GLY A 27 -16.81 14.78 2.21
CA GLY A 27 -16.98 14.92 3.66
C GLY A 27 -15.67 14.92 4.46
N LEU A 28 -14.49 14.81 3.81
CA LEU A 28 -13.21 14.91 4.49
C LEU A 28 -12.82 16.39 4.70
N SER A 29 -12.47 16.72 5.94
CA SER A 29 -11.96 18.06 6.27
C SER A 29 -10.51 18.25 5.81
N GLU A 30 -9.70 17.20 5.93
CA GLU A 30 -8.29 17.20 5.51
C GLU A 30 -7.88 15.80 5.00
N ILE A 31 -6.89 15.77 4.09
CA ILE A 31 -6.13 14.58 3.78
C ILE A 31 -4.69 14.79 4.29
N TRP A 32 -4.25 13.91 5.18
CA TRP A 32 -2.89 13.91 5.72
C TRP A 32 -2.00 13.07 4.83
N VAL A 33 -1.06 13.70 4.16
CA VAL A 33 -0.13 13.05 3.22
C VAL A 33 1.24 12.85 3.88
N VAL A 34 1.70 11.61 3.89
CA VAL A 34 2.92 11.20 4.58
C VAL A 34 3.92 10.63 3.58
N ALA A 35 5.07 11.28 3.41
CA ALA A 35 6.18 10.80 2.58
C ALA A 35 7.43 11.64 2.86
N ARG A 36 8.61 11.14 2.43
CA ARG A 36 9.90 11.83 2.65
C ARG A 36 10.10 13.06 1.77
N ARG A 37 9.56 13.06 0.54
CA ARG A 37 9.81 14.06 -0.51
C ARG A 37 8.91 15.28 -0.34
N LYS A 38 9.34 16.24 0.52
CA LYS A 38 8.57 17.46 0.80
C LYS A 38 8.14 18.21 -0.47
N ALA A 39 9.07 18.45 -1.40
CA ALA A 39 8.78 19.18 -2.64
C ALA A 39 7.64 18.54 -3.46
N ILE A 40 7.52 17.18 -3.42
CA ILE A 40 6.42 16.50 -4.09
C ILE A 40 5.11 16.65 -3.30
N LEU A 41 5.16 16.62 -1.97
CA LEU A 41 3.96 16.87 -1.15
C LEU A 41 3.44 18.30 -1.34
N ASP A 42 4.33 19.26 -1.59
CA ASP A 42 3.94 20.65 -1.83
C ASP A 42 3.17 20.83 -3.15
N THR A 43 3.31 19.90 -4.11
CA THR A 43 2.54 19.96 -5.37
C THR A 43 1.04 19.66 -5.21
N PHE A 44 0.60 19.18 -4.05
CA PHE A 44 -0.83 19.03 -3.79
C PHE A 44 -1.55 20.35 -3.51
N ASP A 45 -0.81 21.41 -3.13
CA ASP A 45 -1.41 22.72 -2.86
C ASP A 45 -2.10 23.26 -4.11
N GLY A 46 -3.38 23.58 -3.97
CA GLY A 46 -4.18 24.11 -5.08
C GLY A 46 -4.54 23.11 -6.19
N THR A 47 -4.06 21.85 -6.12
CA THR A 47 -4.37 20.83 -7.14
C THR A 47 -5.52 19.91 -6.75
N VAL A 48 -5.91 19.91 -5.47
CA VAL A 48 -7.06 19.15 -4.95
C VAL A 48 -7.99 20.07 -4.14
N PRO A 49 -9.31 19.83 -4.14
CA PRO A 49 -10.27 20.66 -3.43
C PRO A 49 -10.19 20.49 -1.91
N THR A 50 -9.72 19.35 -1.42
CA THR A 50 -9.63 19.04 0.00
C THR A 50 -8.32 19.58 0.58
N LYS A 51 -8.38 20.19 1.77
CA LYS A 51 -7.18 20.69 2.47
C LYS A 51 -6.18 19.57 2.72
N ILE A 52 -4.93 19.81 2.37
CA ILE A 52 -3.80 18.86 2.55
C ILE A 52 -2.98 19.26 3.77
N ARG A 53 -2.73 18.28 4.65
CA ARG A 53 -1.74 18.41 5.73
C ARG A 53 -0.56 17.49 5.42
N LYS A 54 0.63 18.07 5.38
CA LYS A 54 1.84 17.40 4.90
C LYS A 54 2.73 16.97 6.06
N PHE A 55 3.15 15.72 6.01
CA PHE A 55 4.15 15.14 6.91
C PHE A 55 5.33 14.66 6.05
N ALA A 56 6.36 15.50 5.97
CA ALA A 56 7.58 15.19 5.23
C ALA A 56 8.53 14.41 6.14
N ILE A 57 8.21 13.15 6.40
CA ILE A 57 8.88 12.26 7.36
C ILE A 57 9.23 10.90 6.76
N ASP A 58 10.24 10.24 7.32
CA ASP A 58 10.54 8.83 7.09
C ASP A 58 9.86 7.98 8.18
N ILE A 59 8.80 7.27 7.79
CA ILE A 59 8.01 6.45 8.73
C ILE A 59 8.77 5.23 9.27
N THR A 60 9.97 4.94 8.77
CA THR A 60 10.85 3.88 9.32
C THR A 60 11.67 4.37 10.51
N LYS A 61 11.60 5.67 10.83
CA LYS A 61 12.31 6.30 11.92
C LYS A 61 11.33 6.68 13.03
N PRO A 62 11.42 6.05 14.20
CA PRO A 62 10.51 6.32 15.32
C PRO A 62 10.46 7.81 15.72
N GLU A 63 11.62 8.48 15.72
CA GLU A 63 11.73 9.90 16.05
C GLU A 63 11.00 10.82 15.05
N GLU A 64 10.96 10.46 13.76
CA GLU A 64 10.21 11.22 12.76
C GLU A 64 8.72 10.88 12.82
N LEU A 65 8.35 9.62 13.14
CA LEU A 65 6.97 9.19 13.29
C LEU A 65 6.27 9.87 14.48
N GLU A 66 7.04 10.30 15.50
CA GLU A 66 6.53 11.07 16.64
C GLU A 66 5.83 12.37 16.21
N THR A 67 6.22 12.95 15.05
CA THR A 67 5.54 14.13 14.48
C THR A 67 4.09 13.83 14.10
N LEU A 68 3.85 12.67 13.49
CA LEU A 68 2.48 12.23 13.15
C LEU A 68 1.68 11.92 14.43
N LYS A 69 2.32 11.28 15.40
CA LYS A 69 1.72 10.94 16.70
C LYS A 69 1.28 12.21 17.44
N THR A 70 2.16 13.20 17.58
CA THR A 70 1.86 14.48 18.22
C THR A 70 0.67 15.18 17.55
N ALA A 71 0.59 15.14 16.22
CA ALA A 71 -0.54 15.72 15.49
C ALA A 71 -1.85 14.98 15.78
N LEU A 72 -1.83 13.66 15.86
CA LEU A 72 -2.99 12.83 16.22
C LEU A 72 -3.45 13.11 17.64
N GLU A 73 -2.55 13.15 18.61
CA GLU A 73 -2.85 13.41 20.03
C GLU A 73 -3.43 14.82 20.24
N THR A 74 -2.86 15.82 19.54
CA THR A 74 -3.28 17.23 19.67
C THR A 74 -4.63 17.48 19.02
N LEU A 75 -4.83 16.98 17.80
CA LEU A 75 -6.02 17.29 16.99
C LEU A 75 -7.17 16.30 17.20
N LYS A 76 -6.88 15.10 17.70
CA LYS A 76 -7.85 14.00 17.95
C LYS A 76 -8.84 13.84 16.80
N PRO A 77 -8.36 13.66 15.56
CA PRO A 77 -9.24 13.58 14.40
C PRO A 77 -10.07 12.29 14.40
N ASP A 78 -11.20 12.32 13.68
CA ASP A 78 -11.92 11.11 13.28
C ASP A 78 -11.32 10.62 11.96
N VAL A 79 -10.45 9.61 12.01
CA VAL A 79 -9.79 9.05 10.84
C VAL A 79 -10.76 8.11 10.13
N LYS A 80 -11.27 8.53 8.98
CA LYS A 80 -12.20 7.72 8.16
C LYS A 80 -11.49 6.76 7.22
N LEU A 81 -10.30 7.12 6.75
CA LEU A 81 -9.49 6.27 5.90
C LEU A 81 -8.02 6.31 6.34
N LEU A 82 -7.44 5.15 6.56
CA LEU A 82 -6.00 4.95 6.62
C LEU A 82 -5.56 4.19 5.38
N VAL A 83 -4.63 4.75 4.60
CA VAL A 83 -4.06 4.12 3.41
C VAL A 83 -2.57 3.91 3.61
N ASN A 84 -2.15 2.67 3.79
CA ASN A 84 -0.75 2.28 3.84
C ASN A 84 -0.28 1.87 2.44
N SER A 85 0.30 2.84 1.72
CA SER A 85 0.84 2.66 0.36
C SER A 85 2.35 2.83 0.27
N ALA A 86 3.01 3.26 1.35
CA ALA A 86 4.47 3.33 1.40
C ALA A 86 5.08 1.93 1.26
N GLY A 87 6.07 1.79 0.39
CA GLY A 87 6.75 0.53 0.18
C GLY A 87 7.65 0.57 -1.05
N TYR A 88 8.61 -0.34 -1.11
CA TYR A 88 9.43 -0.55 -2.31
C TYR A 88 9.85 -2.02 -2.44
N GLY A 89 10.39 -2.36 -3.61
CA GLY A 89 10.94 -3.68 -3.91
C GLY A 89 12.20 -3.58 -4.75
N LYS A 90 13.07 -4.59 -4.63
CA LYS A 90 14.29 -4.76 -5.43
C LYS A 90 14.36 -6.20 -5.94
N THR A 91 14.53 -6.36 -7.25
CA THR A 91 14.73 -7.67 -7.88
C THR A 91 16.22 -8.06 -7.84
N GLY A 92 16.48 -9.33 -7.56
CA GLY A 92 17.80 -9.95 -7.47
C GLY A 92 17.74 -11.19 -6.60
N LEU A 93 18.75 -12.05 -6.68
CA LEU A 93 18.88 -13.21 -5.81
C LEU A 93 19.29 -12.77 -4.40
N VAL A 94 18.96 -13.59 -3.41
CA VAL A 94 19.45 -13.38 -2.05
C VAL A 94 20.98 -13.50 -2.06
N GLY A 95 21.65 -12.49 -1.51
CA GLY A 95 23.11 -12.35 -1.56
C GLY A 95 23.61 -11.43 -2.69
N GLU A 96 22.84 -11.20 -3.74
CA GLU A 96 23.16 -10.21 -4.79
C GLU A 96 22.63 -8.80 -4.42
N ILE A 97 21.47 -8.75 -3.76
CA ILE A 97 20.92 -7.49 -3.26
C ILE A 97 21.67 -7.10 -1.98
N PRO A 98 22.15 -5.85 -1.86
CA PRO A 98 22.76 -5.37 -0.62
C PRO A 98 21.86 -5.65 0.59
N SER A 99 22.42 -6.14 1.69
CA SER A 99 21.66 -6.46 2.90
C SER A 99 20.86 -5.27 3.43
N ALA A 100 21.39 -4.05 3.31
CA ALA A 100 20.70 -2.82 3.69
C ALA A 100 19.37 -2.63 2.93
N GLU A 101 19.33 -2.95 1.63
CA GLU A 101 18.12 -2.88 0.80
C GLU A 101 17.12 -3.96 1.20
N SER A 102 17.58 -5.19 1.43
CA SER A 102 16.73 -6.29 1.87
C SER A 102 16.06 -5.98 3.22
N LEU A 103 16.85 -5.52 4.20
CA LEU A 103 16.34 -5.10 5.50
C LEU A 103 15.47 -3.84 5.40
N GLY A 104 15.82 -2.91 4.51
CA GLY A 104 15.01 -1.72 4.23
C GLY A 104 13.61 -2.04 3.71
N MET A 105 13.49 -3.07 2.83
CA MET A 105 12.18 -3.58 2.41
C MET A 105 11.35 -4.08 3.59
N VAL A 106 11.94 -4.83 4.53
CA VAL A 106 11.24 -5.33 5.72
C VAL A 106 10.81 -4.18 6.62
N ARG A 107 11.72 -3.24 6.89
CA ARG A 107 11.42 -2.07 7.73
C ARG A 107 10.28 -1.22 7.16
N LEU A 108 10.34 -0.87 5.86
CA LEU A 108 9.33 0.01 5.28
C LEU A 108 8.01 -0.73 5.02
N ASN A 109 8.06 -1.92 4.39
CA ASN A 109 6.86 -2.60 3.93
C ASN A 109 6.08 -3.27 5.08
N ASN A 110 6.75 -3.60 6.21
CA ASN A 110 6.12 -4.33 7.33
C ASN A 110 6.18 -3.56 8.65
N GLU A 111 7.37 -3.30 9.18
CA GLU A 111 7.51 -2.65 10.49
C GLU A 111 6.82 -1.28 10.52
N ALA A 112 7.13 -0.40 9.57
CA ALA A 112 6.53 0.92 9.48
C ALA A 112 5.01 0.86 9.20
N LEU A 113 4.56 -0.11 8.40
CA LEU A 113 3.14 -0.33 8.13
C LEU A 113 2.39 -0.70 9.42
N VAL A 114 2.94 -1.60 10.24
CA VAL A 114 2.37 -1.98 11.54
C VAL A 114 2.38 -0.78 12.47
N ALA A 115 3.52 -0.09 12.60
CA ALA A 115 3.65 1.08 13.49
C ALA A 115 2.63 2.18 13.16
N VAL A 116 2.47 2.53 11.88
CA VAL A 116 1.47 3.52 11.45
C VAL A 116 0.04 3.01 11.70
N THR A 117 -0.23 1.73 11.46
CA THR A 117 -1.55 1.16 11.69
C THR A 117 -1.93 1.22 13.18
N GLU A 118 -1.04 0.78 14.07
CA GLU A 118 -1.26 0.83 15.53
C GLU A 118 -1.39 2.26 16.04
N LEU A 119 -0.56 3.18 15.55
CA LEU A 119 -0.61 4.59 15.91
C LEU A 119 -1.96 5.23 15.56
N VAL A 120 -2.53 4.88 14.40
CA VAL A 120 -3.78 5.48 13.91
C VAL A 120 -5.02 4.76 14.45
N LEU A 121 -4.90 3.49 14.85
CA LEU A 121 -6.02 2.64 15.28
C LEU A 121 -6.93 3.25 16.36
N PRO A 122 -6.42 3.98 17.38
CA PRO A 122 -7.29 4.63 18.38
C PRO A 122 -8.20 5.73 17.83
N TYR A 123 -7.86 6.30 16.67
CA TYR A 123 -8.56 7.41 16.03
C TYR A 123 -9.54 6.95 14.94
N LEU A 124 -9.63 5.64 14.69
CA LEU A 124 -10.59 5.05 13.76
C LEU A 124 -11.93 4.84 14.47
N SER A 125 -12.99 5.43 13.93
CA SER A 125 -14.36 5.24 14.41
C SER A 125 -15.12 4.18 13.59
N GLU A 126 -16.36 3.92 13.96
CA GLU A 126 -17.26 3.05 13.19
C GLU A 126 -17.37 3.51 11.72
N ASN A 127 -17.39 2.54 10.82
CA ASN A 127 -17.37 2.72 9.36
C ASN A 127 -16.08 3.33 8.79
N SER A 128 -15.01 3.42 9.58
CA SER A 128 -13.68 3.73 9.07
C SER A 128 -13.09 2.58 8.26
N ARG A 129 -12.10 2.88 7.42
CA ARG A 129 -11.49 1.91 6.50
C ARG A 129 -9.98 1.96 6.57
N ILE A 130 -9.35 0.78 6.51
CA ILE A 130 -7.91 0.62 6.35
C ILE A 130 -7.67 -0.03 4.98
N ILE A 131 -6.89 0.62 4.13
CA ILE A 131 -6.47 0.09 2.82
C ILE A 131 -4.98 -0.17 2.88
N GLN A 132 -4.60 -1.46 2.73
CA GLN A 132 -3.21 -1.91 2.81
C GLN A 132 -2.73 -2.34 1.41
N PHE A 133 -1.70 -1.70 0.87
CA PHE A 133 -1.14 -2.11 -0.43
C PHE A 133 -0.20 -3.30 -0.28
N ALA A 134 -0.76 -4.51 -0.47
CA ALA A 134 -0.03 -5.74 -0.68
C ALA A 134 0.48 -5.85 -2.14
N SER A 135 0.38 -7.01 -2.77
CA SER A 135 0.74 -7.29 -4.16
C SER A 135 0.24 -8.67 -4.56
N ALA A 136 0.06 -8.95 -5.83
CA ALA A 136 -0.11 -10.32 -6.34
C ALA A 136 1.13 -11.20 -6.05
N ALA A 137 2.31 -10.61 -5.79
CA ALA A 137 3.49 -11.30 -5.30
C ALA A 137 3.29 -11.95 -3.92
N ALA A 138 2.23 -11.58 -3.19
CA ALA A 138 1.85 -12.21 -1.92
C ALA A 138 1.25 -13.61 -2.07
N PHE A 139 0.84 -14.01 -3.28
CA PHE A 139 0.07 -15.24 -3.49
C PHE A 139 0.95 -16.49 -3.60
N VAL A 140 2.21 -16.34 -3.98
CA VAL A 140 3.16 -17.43 -4.17
C VAL A 140 4.60 -16.94 -3.97
N PRO A 141 5.55 -17.80 -3.53
CA PRO A 141 6.95 -17.40 -3.45
C PRO A 141 7.51 -16.97 -4.82
N HIS A 142 8.37 -15.94 -4.83
CA HIS A 142 8.97 -15.43 -6.06
C HIS A 142 10.50 -15.52 -6.00
N PRO A 143 11.15 -16.52 -6.65
CA PRO A 143 12.59 -16.52 -6.85
C PRO A 143 13.05 -15.22 -7.54
N GLY A 144 14.16 -14.66 -7.10
CA GLY A 144 14.66 -13.35 -7.59
C GLY A 144 13.89 -12.12 -7.09
N PHE A 145 12.86 -12.32 -6.25
CA PHE A 145 12.08 -11.26 -5.60
C PHE A 145 11.64 -11.68 -4.19
N ALA A 146 12.42 -12.57 -3.57
CA ALA A 146 12.05 -13.32 -2.37
C ALA A 146 11.65 -12.41 -1.19
N VAL A 147 12.50 -11.43 -0.84
CA VAL A 147 12.24 -10.55 0.31
C VAL A 147 10.98 -9.71 0.07
N TYR A 148 10.85 -9.11 -1.11
CA TYR A 148 9.65 -8.33 -1.42
C TYR A 148 8.37 -9.18 -1.36
N ALA A 149 8.37 -10.36 -1.99
CA ALA A 149 7.21 -11.25 -1.98
C ALA A 149 6.84 -11.66 -0.54
N ALA A 150 7.84 -11.97 0.29
CA ALA A 150 7.64 -12.27 1.70
C ALA A 150 7.03 -11.09 2.47
N THR A 151 7.52 -9.84 2.24
CA THR A 151 6.93 -8.66 2.86
C THR A 151 5.47 -8.46 2.45
N LYS A 152 5.12 -8.70 1.19
CA LYS A 152 3.75 -8.55 0.69
C LYS A 152 2.82 -9.68 1.15
N SER A 153 3.35 -10.88 1.36
CA SER A 153 2.63 -11.99 2.02
C SER A 153 2.30 -11.66 3.48
N PHE A 154 3.25 -11.04 4.19
CA PHE A 154 2.99 -10.51 5.53
C PHE A 154 1.83 -9.50 5.50
N VAL A 155 1.89 -8.49 4.62
CA VAL A 155 0.83 -7.45 4.52
C VAL A 155 -0.53 -8.08 4.25
N LEU A 156 -0.61 -9.06 3.31
CA LEU A 156 -1.85 -9.74 2.98
C LEU A 156 -2.44 -10.48 4.20
N ASN A 157 -1.61 -11.27 4.90
CA ASN A 157 -2.06 -12.04 6.05
C ASN A 157 -2.41 -11.15 7.25
N TYR A 158 -1.58 -10.14 7.55
CA TYR A 158 -1.84 -9.15 8.58
C TYR A 158 -3.17 -8.42 8.35
N SER A 159 -3.41 -7.95 7.11
CA SER A 159 -4.66 -7.25 6.76
C SER A 159 -5.89 -8.12 6.97
N ARG A 160 -5.82 -9.42 6.62
CA ARG A 160 -6.94 -10.35 6.77
C ARG A 160 -7.24 -10.66 8.24
N ALA A 161 -6.20 -10.87 9.05
CA ALA A 161 -6.36 -11.06 10.49
C ALA A 161 -6.99 -9.79 11.12
N LEU A 162 -6.42 -8.62 10.81
CA LEU A 162 -6.91 -7.34 11.31
C LEU A 162 -8.38 -7.06 10.91
N ALA A 163 -8.81 -7.51 9.72
CA ALA A 163 -10.21 -7.37 9.29
C ALA A 163 -11.17 -8.12 10.22
N ILE A 164 -10.76 -9.29 10.72
CA ILE A 164 -11.56 -10.09 11.66
C ILE A 164 -11.55 -9.45 13.04
N GLU A 165 -10.38 -9.03 13.54
CA GLU A 165 -10.21 -8.40 14.84
C GLU A 165 -11.00 -7.09 14.97
N LEU A 166 -11.08 -6.29 13.92
CA LEU A 166 -11.76 -5.01 13.92
C LEU A 166 -13.25 -5.08 13.54
N LYS A 167 -13.76 -6.27 13.25
CA LYS A 167 -15.16 -6.47 12.83
C LYS A 167 -16.17 -5.98 13.86
N SER A 168 -15.92 -6.22 15.15
CA SER A 168 -16.78 -5.76 16.25
C SER A 168 -16.85 -4.26 16.36
N ARG A 169 -15.77 -3.55 15.95
CA ARG A 169 -15.71 -2.09 15.89
C ARG A 169 -16.29 -1.52 14.58
N LYS A 170 -16.77 -2.39 13.66
CA LYS A 170 -17.24 -2.03 12.32
C LYS A 170 -16.20 -1.23 11.51
N ILE A 171 -14.92 -1.58 11.64
CA ILE A 171 -13.82 -1.03 10.85
C ILE A 171 -13.49 -2.05 9.76
N PHE A 172 -13.43 -1.60 8.51
CA PHE A 172 -13.19 -2.47 7.36
C PHE A 172 -11.73 -2.41 6.93
N VAL A 173 -11.12 -3.57 6.69
CA VAL A 173 -9.73 -3.65 6.22
C VAL A 173 -9.70 -4.33 4.85
N THR A 174 -9.00 -3.70 3.90
CA THR A 174 -8.86 -4.21 2.53
C THR A 174 -7.40 -4.32 2.14
N ALA A 175 -6.92 -5.54 1.86
CA ALA A 175 -5.62 -5.78 1.24
C ALA A 175 -5.74 -5.62 -0.28
N VAL A 176 -5.02 -4.68 -0.86
CA VAL A 176 -4.99 -4.46 -2.31
C VAL A 176 -3.83 -5.25 -2.89
N CYS A 177 -4.14 -6.18 -3.80
CA CYS A 177 -3.18 -7.10 -4.40
C CYS A 177 -3.08 -6.88 -5.92
N PRO A 178 -2.47 -5.77 -6.39
CA PRO A 178 -2.31 -5.52 -7.80
C PRO A 178 -1.21 -6.41 -8.40
N GLY A 179 -1.30 -6.62 -9.71
CA GLY A 179 -0.18 -7.11 -10.51
C GLY A 179 0.87 -6.02 -10.75
N THR A 180 1.48 -6.03 -11.93
CA THR A 180 2.41 -4.98 -12.34
C THR A 180 1.65 -3.68 -12.62
N VAL A 181 2.07 -2.58 -12.00
CA VAL A 181 1.47 -1.25 -12.15
C VAL A 181 2.53 -0.28 -12.68
N ASP A 182 2.16 0.54 -13.64
CA ASP A 182 3.04 1.54 -14.25
C ASP A 182 3.26 2.72 -13.29
N THR A 183 4.34 2.66 -12.54
CA THR A 183 4.69 3.64 -11.51
C THR A 183 6.21 3.73 -11.34
N GLU A 184 6.70 4.77 -10.66
CA GLU A 184 8.12 4.87 -10.26
C GLU A 184 8.62 3.61 -9.55
N PHE A 185 7.75 2.92 -8.79
CA PHE A 185 8.07 1.66 -8.13
C PHE A 185 8.58 0.61 -9.11
N LEU A 186 7.97 0.49 -10.30
CA LEU A 186 8.36 -0.50 -11.30
C LEU A 186 9.81 -0.29 -11.74
N ASN A 187 10.20 0.94 -12.04
CA ASN A 187 11.57 1.30 -12.43
C ASN A 187 12.58 0.98 -11.32
N LEU A 188 12.24 1.30 -10.07
CA LEU A 188 13.07 0.98 -8.91
C LEU A 188 13.20 -0.53 -8.68
N ALA A 189 12.10 -1.28 -8.84
CA ALA A 189 12.07 -2.72 -8.64
C ALA A 189 12.86 -3.47 -9.71
N LEU A 190 12.78 -3.03 -10.97
CA LEU A 190 13.51 -3.64 -12.09
C LEU A 190 15.03 -3.47 -11.99
N ASN A 191 15.50 -2.45 -11.28
CA ASN A 191 16.93 -2.21 -11.05
C ASN A 191 17.77 -2.23 -12.34
N GLY A 192 17.26 -1.57 -13.39
CA GLY A 192 17.89 -1.51 -14.72
C GLY A 192 17.59 -2.69 -15.65
N LYS A 193 16.87 -3.71 -15.18
CA LYS A 193 16.40 -4.82 -16.03
C LYS A 193 15.18 -4.42 -16.84
N GLU A 194 14.97 -5.06 -17.98
CA GLU A 194 13.75 -4.87 -18.76
C GLU A 194 12.56 -5.63 -18.15
N LEU A 195 11.37 -5.04 -18.28
CA LEU A 195 10.13 -5.73 -17.92
C LEU A 195 9.86 -6.87 -18.90
N PRO A 196 9.69 -8.13 -18.41
CA PRO A 196 9.35 -9.25 -19.28
C PRO A 196 8.11 -8.99 -20.13
N ALA A 197 8.11 -9.47 -21.39
CA ALA A 197 7.05 -9.19 -22.36
C ALA A 197 5.64 -9.57 -21.85
N TYR A 198 5.51 -10.72 -21.18
CA TYR A 198 4.22 -11.16 -20.62
C TYR A 198 3.68 -10.22 -19.53
N LYS A 199 4.57 -9.52 -18.79
CA LYS A 199 4.18 -8.53 -17.79
C LYS A 199 3.75 -7.20 -18.42
N LYS A 200 4.29 -6.85 -19.60
CA LYS A 200 3.83 -5.67 -20.37
C LYS A 200 2.38 -5.82 -20.80
N LEU A 201 1.92 -7.04 -21.11
CA LEU A 201 0.52 -7.31 -21.49
C LEU A 201 -0.50 -7.14 -20.37
N VAL A 202 -0.06 -7.26 -19.12
CA VAL A 202 -0.92 -7.14 -17.91
C VAL A 202 -0.60 -5.89 -17.08
N LEU A 203 0.13 -4.94 -17.68
CA LEU A 203 0.47 -3.68 -17.03
C LEU A 203 -0.79 -2.86 -16.77
N SER A 204 -1.00 -2.48 -15.52
CA SER A 204 -2.16 -1.70 -15.10
C SER A 204 -1.77 -0.26 -14.86
N LYS A 205 -2.71 0.66 -15.10
CA LYS A 205 -2.56 2.07 -14.72
C LYS A 205 -2.89 2.27 -13.24
N PRO A 206 -2.16 3.13 -12.50
CA PRO A 206 -2.43 3.39 -11.09
C PRO A 206 -3.86 3.87 -10.83
N GLU A 207 -4.46 4.66 -11.74
CA GLU A 207 -5.82 5.19 -11.64
C GLU A 207 -6.86 4.07 -11.56
N ALA A 208 -6.73 3.05 -12.41
CA ALA A 208 -7.65 1.92 -12.44
C ALA A 208 -7.51 1.05 -11.18
N VAL A 209 -6.27 0.83 -10.71
CA VAL A 209 -5.99 0.06 -9.49
C VAL A 209 -6.56 0.74 -8.26
N VAL A 210 -6.32 2.04 -8.12
CA VAL A 210 -6.80 2.83 -6.98
C VAL A 210 -8.32 2.94 -6.99
N SER A 211 -8.93 3.23 -8.14
CA SER A 211 -10.38 3.26 -8.28
C SER A 211 -11.02 1.95 -7.84
N ARG A 212 -10.44 0.82 -8.24
CA ARG A 212 -10.90 -0.50 -7.81
C ARG A 212 -10.71 -0.74 -6.33
N ALA A 213 -9.55 -0.36 -5.77
CA ALA A 213 -9.25 -0.51 -4.35
C ALA A 213 -10.26 0.25 -3.47
N ILE A 214 -10.55 1.50 -3.82
CA ILE A 214 -11.56 2.32 -3.14
C ILE A 214 -12.93 1.64 -3.22
N SER A 215 -13.38 1.23 -4.42
CA SER A 215 -14.69 0.61 -4.62
C SER A 215 -14.82 -0.70 -3.83
N ASP A 216 -13.79 -1.56 -3.86
CA ASP A 216 -13.79 -2.82 -3.12
C ASP A 216 -13.78 -2.58 -1.60
N SER A 217 -13.05 -1.58 -1.13
CA SER A 217 -13.05 -1.15 0.28
C SER A 217 -14.44 -0.64 0.71
N LEU A 218 -15.10 0.17 -0.11
CA LEU A 218 -16.46 0.64 0.16
C LEU A 218 -17.48 -0.50 0.24
N MET A 219 -17.28 -1.56 -0.52
CA MET A 219 -18.07 -2.79 -0.44
C MET A 219 -17.68 -3.72 0.73
N GLY A 220 -16.71 -3.35 1.56
CA GLY A 220 -16.24 -4.15 2.69
C GLY A 220 -15.47 -5.41 2.30
N LYS A 221 -14.86 -5.46 1.11
CA LYS A 221 -14.07 -6.62 0.68
C LYS A 221 -12.72 -6.66 1.39
N GLU A 222 -12.37 -7.82 1.95
CA GLU A 222 -11.08 -8.04 2.61
C GLU A 222 -9.90 -8.04 1.63
N ILE A 223 -10.13 -8.47 0.38
CA ILE A 223 -9.09 -8.54 -0.66
C ILE A 223 -9.60 -7.86 -1.93
N SER A 224 -8.84 -6.89 -2.41
CA SER A 224 -9.04 -6.25 -3.72
C SER A 224 -7.98 -6.75 -4.70
N VAL A 225 -8.42 -7.42 -5.77
CA VAL A 225 -7.54 -7.89 -6.84
C VAL A 225 -7.95 -7.22 -8.14
N PRO A 226 -7.22 -6.18 -8.58
CA PRO A 226 -7.51 -5.48 -9.82
C PRO A 226 -7.25 -6.36 -11.06
N GLY A 227 -8.22 -6.35 -11.98
CA GLY A 227 -8.11 -7.03 -13.26
C GLY A 227 -8.44 -8.54 -13.23
N PRO A 228 -8.95 -9.08 -14.35
CA PRO A 228 -9.36 -10.48 -14.43
C PRO A 228 -8.18 -11.45 -14.38
N VAL A 229 -7.06 -11.11 -15.00
CA VAL A 229 -5.85 -11.96 -15.03
C VAL A 229 -5.31 -12.19 -13.62
N MET A 230 -5.23 -11.15 -12.79
CA MET A 230 -4.75 -11.30 -11.41
C MET A 230 -5.72 -12.07 -10.52
N LYS A 231 -7.03 -11.98 -10.79
CA LYS A 231 -8.03 -12.83 -10.11
C LYS A 231 -7.87 -14.31 -10.49
N ALA A 232 -7.67 -14.60 -11.78
CA ALA A 232 -7.36 -15.95 -12.22
C ALA A 232 -6.06 -16.47 -11.59
N PHE A 233 -5.02 -15.64 -11.52
CA PHE A 233 -3.78 -15.99 -10.85
C PHE A 233 -3.98 -16.29 -9.35
N LEU A 234 -4.76 -15.48 -8.63
CA LEU A 234 -5.11 -15.77 -7.23
C LEU A 234 -5.78 -17.15 -7.08
N VAL A 235 -6.73 -17.49 -7.96
CA VAL A 235 -7.41 -18.80 -7.92
C VAL A 235 -6.38 -19.91 -8.22
N LEU A 236 -5.55 -19.73 -9.22
CA LEU A 236 -4.49 -20.69 -9.58
C LEU A 236 -3.56 -20.96 -8.38
N CYS A 237 -3.11 -19.92 -7.68
CA CYS A 237 -2.25 -20.05 -6.50
C CYS A 237 -2.94 -20.74 -5.31
N LYS A 238 -4.27 -20.78 -5.27
CA LYS A 238 -5.01 -21.51 -4.23
C LYS A 238 -5.20 -22.99 -4.56
N VAL A 239 -5.22 -23.36 -5.84
CA VAL A 239 -5.56 -24.70 -6.30
C VAL A 239 -4.31 -25.54 -6.60
N LEU A 240 -3.28 -24.93 -7.22
CA LEU A 240 -2.08 -25.63 -7.61
C LEU A 240 -1.01 -25.58 -6.53
N PRO A 241 -0.19 -26.65 -6.40
CA PRO A 241 1.01 -26.62 -5.56
C PRO A 241 1.96 -25.50 -6.00
N HIS A 242 2.42 -24.69 -5.03
CA HIS A 242 3.31 -23.55 -5.31
C HIS A 242 4.60 -23.96 -6.04
N GLY A 243 5.16 -25.17 -5.73
CA GLY A 243 6.34 -25.69 -6.43
C GLY A 243 6.16 -25.81 -7.95
N LEU A 244 4.94 -26.10 -8.43
CA LEU A 244 4.63 -26.12 -9.86
C LEU A 244 4.61 -24.71 -10.44
N ILE A 245 3.93 -23.78 -9.75
CA ILE A 245 3.78 -22.37 -10.22
C ILE A 245 5.15 -21.69 -10.27
N MET A 246 6.02 -21.92 -9.28
CA MET A 246 7.36 -21.31 -9.21
C MET A 246 8.25 -21.66 -10.41
N LYS A 247 8.04 -22.81 -11.09
CA LYS A 247 8.79 -23.16 -12.31
C LYS A 247 8.55 -22.20 -13.48
N PHE A 248 7.42 -21.49 -13.47
CA PHE A 248 7.03 -20.57 -14.52
C PHE A 248 7.19 -19.10 -14.13
N ILE A 249 7.48 -18.79 -12.86
CA ILE A 249 7.73 -17.43 -12.40
C ILE A 249 9.22 -17.13 -12.54
N GLN A 250 9.55 -16.25 -13.48
CA GLN A 250 10.90 -15.73 -13.69
C GLN A 250 10.90 -14.20 -13.54
N TRP A 251 11.99 -13.67 -12.97
CA TRP A 251 12.26 -12.23 -12.83
C TRP A 251 13.60 -11.89 -13.45
#